data_1727692c38cb481972afae9bbe51bfe1
#
_entry.id   1727692c38cb481972afae9bbe51bfe1
#
_cell.length_a   1.000
_cell.length_b   1.000
_cell.length_c   1.000
_cell.angle_alpha   90.00
_cell.angle_beta   90.00
_cell.angle_gamma   90.00
#
_symmetry.space_group_name_H-M   'P 1'
#
loop_
_entity.id
_entity.type
_entity.pdbx_description
1 polymer ?
#
loop_
_entity_poly.entity_id
_entity_poly.type
_entity_poly.pdbx_seq_one_letter_code
_entity_poly.pdbx_strand_id
1 'polypeptide(L)'
;PLIQKVTFLKAAQNMKWIQHGKWIIATSIVGSFESGSARHLIVLGADIALVGSSNKKGEMRLSTRASNRIVSQGFNLTKILEKICEINEGSSGGHPGAAGYNGVGDTEAIIEIAKQESINSIRDMS
;
A
#
# COMPACT_ATOMS: atom_id res chain seq x y z
N PRO A 1 -15.61 6.05 15.06
CA PRO A 1 -15.92 4.91 15.94
C PRO A 1 -14.68 4.32 16.58
N LEU A 2 -14.86 3.71 17.71
CA LEU A 2 -13.77 3.13 18.48
C LEU A 2 -13.02 2.04 17.69
N ILE A 3 -13.76 1.18 16.98
CA ILE A 3 -13.15 0.09 16.21
C ILE A 3 -12.20 0.62 15.12
N GLN A 4 -12.57 1.73 14.49
CA GLN A 4 -11.73 2.36 13.48
C GLN A 4 -10.44 2.90 14.10
N LYS A 5 -10.55 3.58 15.23
CA LYS A 5 -9.38 4.11 15.95
C LYS A 5 -8.42 3.00 16.37
N VAL A 6 -8.96 1.91 16.90
CA VAL A 6 -8.16 0.75 17.30
C VAL A 6 -7.46 0.12 16.09
N THR A 7 -8.17 0.02 14.96
CA THR A 7 -7.59 -0.53 13.73
C THR A 7 -6.41 0.32 13.26
N PHE A 8 -6.53 1.64 13.30
CA PHE A 8 -5.44 2.53 12.89
C PHE A 8 -4.22 2.39 13.81
N LEU A 9 -4.46 2.27 15.11
CA LEU A 9 -3.37 2.06 16.08
C LEU A 9 -2.68 0.70 15.86
N LYS A 10 -3.45 -0.33 15.57
CA LYS A 10 -2.90 -1.65 15.26
C LYS A 10 -2.11 -1.64 13.95
N ALA A 11 -2.59 -0.92 12.95
CA ALA A 11 -1.87 -0.78 11.69
C ALA A 11 -0.48 -0.18 11.93
N ALA A 12 -0.40 0.88 12.73
CA ALA A 12 0.88 1.50 13.08
C ALA A 12 1.75 0.58 13.93
N GLN A 13 1.16 -0.13 14.89
CA GLN A 13 1.87 -1.05 15.76
C GLN A 13 2.50 -2.22 14.98
N ASN A 14 1.80 -2.71 13.97
CA ASN A 14 2.21 -3.88 13.18
C ASN A 14 2.92 -3.52 11.89
N MET A 15 3.10 -2.23 11.60
CA MET A 15 3.73 -1.85 10.35
C MET A 15 5.19 -2.26 10.31
N LYS A 16 5.65 -2.56 9.10
CA LYS A 16 7.06 -2.68 8.77
C LYS A 16 7.40 -1.53 7.87
N TRP A 17 8.63 -1.05 7.93
CA TRP A 17 9.03 0.01 7.03
C TRP A 17 10.49 -0.14 6.64
N ILE A 18 10.80 0.36 5.47
CA ILE A 18 12.17 0.41 4.95
C ILE A 18 12.44 1.82 4.41
N GLN A 19 13.70 2.18 4.38
CA GLN A 19 14.15 3.40 3.74
C GLN A 19 14.87 3.03 2.44
N HIS A 20 14.48 3.66 1.35
CA HIS A 20 15.15 3.50 0.07
C HIS A 20 15.52 4.90 -0.44
N GLY A 21 16.83 5.22 -0.38
CA GLY A 21 17.28 6.59 -0.58
C GLY A 21 16.70 7.51 0.49
N LYS A 22 16.00 8.54 0.09
CA LYS A 22 15.32 9.47 1.00
C LYS A 22 13.85 9.12 1.22
N TRP A 23 13.38 8.02 0.64
CA TRP A 23 11.97 7.64 0.67
C TRP A 23 11.72 6.51 1.66
N ILE A 24 10.59 6.57 2.35
CA ILE A 24 10.20 5.56 3.33
C ILE A 24 8.95 4.84 2.80
N ILE A 25 9.02 3.49 2.77
CA ILE A 25 7.91 2.64 2.38
C ILE A 25 7.46 1.89 3.61
N ALA A 26 6.18 2.03 3.99
CA ALA A 26 5.58 1.32 5.12
C ALA A 26 4.54 0.32 4.61
N THR A 27 4.50 -0.84 5.24
CA THR A 27 3.52 -1.89 4.94
C THR A 27 2.84 -2.33 6.22
N SER A 28 1.57 -2.72 6.13
CA SER A 28 0.84 -3.26 7.27
C SER A 28 -0.32 -4.13 6.80
N ILE A 29 -0.81 -4.98 7.70
CA ILE A 29 -1.98 -5.82 7.46
C ILE A 29 -2.99 -5.53 8.55
N VAL A 30 -4.24 -5.30 8.15
CA VAL A 30 -5.35 -4.99 9.06
C VAL A 30 -6.55 -5.87 8.73
N GLY A 31 -7.56 -5.88 9.61
CA GLY A 31 -8.80 -6.62 9.37
C GLY A 31 -9.80 -5.84 8.51
N SER A 32 -9.72 -4.53 8.52
CA SER A 32 -10.62 -3.62 7.80
C SER A 32 -10.03 -2.20 7.83
N PHE A 33 -10.70 -1.24 7.20
CA PHE A 33 -10.28 0.17 7.17
C PHE A 33 -8.88 0.37 6.58
N GLU A 34 -8.57 -0.37 5.51
CA GLU A 34 -7.25 -0.36 4.87
C GLU A 34 -6.88 1.04 4.37
N SER A 35 -7.81 1.72 3.72
CA SER A 35 -7.58 3.04 3.13
C SER A 35 -7.25 4.09 4.18
N GLY A 36 -8.01 4.13 5.28
CA GLY A 36 -7.75 5.04 6.39
C GLY A 36 -6.43 4.72 7.07
N SER A 37 -6.12 3.43 7.24
CA SER A 37 -4.85 3.00 7.82
C SER A 37 -3.68 3.47 6.96
N ALA A 38 -3.75 3.28 5.64
CA ALA A 38 -2.71 3.74 4.73
C ALA A 38 -2.50 5.25 4.82
N ARG A 39 -3.60 6.02 4.86
CA ARG A 39 -3.52 7.47 4.99
C ARG A 39 -2.81 7.88 6.28
N HIS A 40 -3.10 7.20 7.40
CA HIS A 40 -2.46 7.52 8.68
C HIS A 40 -0.98 7.18 8.69
N LEU A 41 -0.55 6.13 7.98
CA LEU A 41 0.87 5.83 7.86
C LEU A 41 1.63 6.93 7.10
N ILE A 42 0.99 7.56 6.11
CA ILE A 42 1.57 8.72 5.43
C ILE A 42 1.71 9.89 6.41
N VAL A 43 0.68 10.14 7.23
CA VAL A 43 0.74 11.21 8.25
C VAL A 43 1.88 10.96 9.24
N LEU A 44 2.14 9.70 9.60
CA LEU A 44 3.23 9.33 10.50
C LEU A 44 4.62 9.54 9.88
N GLY A 45 4.72 9.62 8.55
CA GLY A 45 6.00 9.88 7.91
C GLY A 45 6.35 9.00 6.72
N ALA A 46 5.54 8.00 6.38
CA ALA A 46 5.79 7.19 5.19
C ALA A 46 5.57 8.03 3.93
N ASP A 47 6.35 7.75 2.90
CA ASP A 47 6.12 8.32 1.56
C ASP A 47 5.22 7.41 0.74
N ILE A 48 5.30 6.11 0.96
CA ILE A 48 4.44 5.11 0.34
C ILE A 48 3.92 4.21 1.45
N ALA A 49 2.61 4.00 1.50
CA ALA A 49 1.96 3.10 2.45
C ALA A 49 1.16 2.04 1.70
N LEU A 50 1.43 0.78 2.01
CA LEU A 50 0.81 -0.38 1.38
C LEU A 50 0.12 -1.18 2.49
N VAL A 51 -1.21 -1.14 2.54
CA VAL A 51 -1.97 -1.79 3.61
C VAL A 51 -2.93 -2.81 3.02
N GLY A 52 -2.79 -4.06 3.44
CA GLY A 52 -3.61 -5.15 2.96
C GLY A 52 -4.53 -5.72 4.02
N SER A 53 -5.58 -6.38 3.54
CA SER A 53 -6.48 -7.20 4.36
C SER A 53 -6.95 -8.39 3.53
N SER A 54 -7.43 -9.43 4.23
CA SER A 54 -8.00 -10.61 3.58
C SER A 54 -9.18 -11.11 4.37
N ASN A 55 -10.02 -11.90 3.72
CA ASN A 55 -11.13 -12.57 4.38
C ASN A 55 -10.95 -14.10 4.33
N LYS A 56 -11.91 -14.83 4.90
CA LYS A 56 -11.85 -16.30 4.97
C LYS A 56 -11.99 -16.98 3.62
N LYS A 57 -12.47 -16.26 2.60
CA LYS A 57 -12.65 -16.80 1.25
C LYS A 57 -11.40 -16.67 0.37
N GLY A 58 -10.31 -16.12 0.92
CA GLY A 58 -9.10 -15.89 0.16
C GLY A 58 -9.13 -14.62 -0.69
N GLU A 59 -10.17 -13.80 -0.55
CA GLU A 59 -10.23 -12.50 -1.19
C GLU A 59 -9.38 -11.52 -0.38
N MET A 60 -8.67 -10.65 -1.08
CA MET A 60 -7.82 -9.67 -0.42
C MET A 60 -8.01 -8.28 -1.03
N ARG A 61 -7.73 -7.27 -0.23
CA ARG A 61 -7.70 -5.87 -0.64
C ARG A 61 -6.35 -5.29 -0.32
N LEU A 62 -5.87 -4.44 -1.21
CA LEU A 62 -4.68 -3.65 -0.97
C LEU A 62 -5.04 -2.18 -1.19
N SER A 63 -4.90 -1.37 -0.15
CA SER A 63 -5.04 0.08 -0.25
C SER A 63 -3.67 0.70 -0.18
N THR A 64 -3.39 1.61 -1.11
CA THR A 64 -2.09 2.24 -1.20
C THR A 64 -2.23 3.75 -1.19
N ARG A 65 -1.26 4.40 -0.58
CA ARG A 65 -1.15 5.86 -0.52
C ARG A 65 0.27 6.28 -0.78
N ALA A 66 0.44 7.45 -1.37
CA ALA A 66 1.77 8.04 -1.58
C ALA A 66 1.72 9.51 -1.20
N SER A 67 2.81 10.00 -0.63
CA SER A 67 2.92 11.41 -0.25
C SER A 67 2.88 12.29 -1.50
N ASN A 68 2.40 13.53 -1.34
CA ASN A 68 2.42 14.51 -2.43
C ASN A 68 3.85 14.72 -2.94
N ARG A 69 4.82 14.64 -2.04
CA ARG A 69 6.23 14.87 -2.38
C ARG A 69 6.75 13.81 -3.37
N ILE A 70 6.46 12.52 -3.13
CA ILE A 70 6.95 11.48 -4.02
C ILE A 70 6.15 11.46 -5.33
N VAL A 71 4.86 11.75 -5.29
CA VAL A 71 4.03 11.85 -6.49
C VAL A 71 4.53 12.98 -7.40
N SER A 72 4.93 14.11 -6.82
CA SER A 72 5.46 15.23 -7.60
C SER A 72 6.77 14.89 -8.30
N GLN A 73 7.47 13.84 -7.87
CA GLN A 73 8.69 13.36 -8.49
C GLN A 73 8.44 12.31 -9.58
N GLY A 74 7.17 12.01 -9.86
CA GLY A 74 6.80 11.07 -10.91
C GLY A 74 6.30 9.70 -10.44
N PHE A 75 6.27 9.45 -9.15
CA PHE A 75 5.76 8.18 -8.63
C PHE A 75 4.25 8.05 -8.87
N ASN A 76 3.80 6.88 -9.32
CA ASN A 76 2.40 6.65 -9.69
C ASN A 76 1.93 5.27 -9.22
N LEU A 77 1.09 5.26 -8.19
CA LEU A 77 0.56 4.02 -7.64
C LEU A 77 -0.32 3.24 -8.62
N THR A 78 -0.99 3.90 -9.54
CA THR A 78 -1.83 3.19 -10.50
C THR A 78 -1.00 2.22 -11.35
N LYS A 79 0.21 2.61 -11.72
CA LYS A 79 1.10 1.76 -12.49
C LYS A 79 1.61 0.57 -11.68
N ILE A 80 1.87 0.79 -10.39
CA ILE A 80 2.29 -0.29 -9.48
C ILE A 80 1.20 -1.37 -9.43
N LEU A 81 -0.05 -0.95 -9.22
CA LEU A 81 -1.15 -1.91 -9.08
C LEU A 81 -1.54 -2.56 -10.40
N GLU A 82 -1.38 -1.87 -11.52
CA GLU A 82 -1.57 -2.47 -12.84
C GLU A 82 -0.62 -3.66 -13.06
N LYS A 83 0.63 -3.54 -12.61
CA LYS A 83 1.59 -4.65 -12.69
C LYS A 83 1.15 -5.85 -11.86
N ILE A 84 0.54 -5.61 -10.71
CA ILE A 84 -0.03 -6.69 -9.90
C ILE A 84 -1.13 -7.39 -10.66
N CYS A 85 -2.02 -6.64 -11.34
CA CYS A 85 -3.09 -7.22 -12.15
C CYS A 85 -2.58 -8.06 -13.32
N GLU A 86 -1.36 -7.83 -13.79
CA GLU A 86 -0.76 -8.65 -14.86
C GLU A 86 -0.36 -10.03 -14.38
N ILE A 87 -0.07 -10.20 -13.09
CA ILE A 87 0.47 -11.44 -12.53
C ILE A 87 -0.47 -12.11 -11.53
N ASN A 88 -1.54 -11.45 -11.13
CA ASN A 88 -2.48 -11.98 -10.17
C ASN A 88 -3.90 -11.55 -10.53
N GLU A 89 -4.87 -12.45 -10.33
CA GLU A 89 -6.26 -12.17 -10.65
C GLU A 89 -6.81 -11.05 -9.78
N GLY A 90 -7.48 -10.08 -10.40
CA GLY A 90 -8.09 -8.99 -9.68
C GLY A 90 -8.22 -7.73 -10.51
N SER A 91 -8.59 -6.65 -9.86
CA SER A 91 -8.78 -5.35 -10.50
C SER A 91 -8.18 -4.24 -9.64
N SER A 92 -7.77 -3.17 -10.29
CA SER A 92 -7.20 -2.01 -9.60
C SER A 92 -7.73 -0.71 -10.17
N GLY A 93 -7.59 0.36 -9.40
CA GLY A 93 -8.00 1.69 -9.83
C GLY A 93 -7.59 2.74 -8.81
N GLY A 94 -7.68 4.00 -9.23
CA GLY A 94 -7.37 5.13 -8.37
C GLY A 94 -6.58 6.22 -9.09
N HIS A 95 -5.73 6.87 -8.33
CA HIS A 95 -4.92 8.01 -8.75
C HIS A 95 -3.46 7.76 -8.38
N PRO A 96 -2.51 8.57 -8.91
CA PRO A 96 -1.10 8.38 -8.56
C PRO A 96 -0.80 8.36 -7.06
N GLY A 97 -1.52 9.13 -6.25
CA GLY A 97 -1.31 9.22 -4.80
C GLY A 97 -2.21 8.35 -3.95
N ALA A 98 -3.19 7.67 -4.54
CA ALA A 98 -4.14 6.84 -3.80
C ALA A 98 -4.80 5.83 -4.73
N ALA A 99 -4.50 4.56 -4.58
CA ALA A 99 -5.01 3.51 -5.46
C ALA A 99 -5.29 2.24 -4.66
N GLY A 100 -6.18 1.41 -5.19
CA GLY A 100 -6.57 0.17 -4.55
C GLY A 100 -6.56 -1.02 -5.50
N TYR A 101 -6.36 -2.20 -4.95
CA TYR A 101 -6.41 -3.47 -5.65
C TYR A 101 -7.34 -4.40 -4.89
N ASN A 102 -8.19 -5.10 -5.63
CA ASN A 102 -9.05 -6.17 -5.09
C ASN A 102 -8.78 -7.44 -5.88
N GLY A 103 -8.48 -8.51 -5.20
CA GLY A 103 -8.17 -9.77 -5.87
C GLY A 103 -8.19 -10.94 -4.91
N VAL A 104 -7.52 -12.01 -5.29
CA VAL A 104 -7.40 -13.23 -4.49
C VAL A 104 -5.93 -13.54 -4.28
N GLY A 105 -5.62 -14.26 -3.20
CA GLY A 105 -4.27 -14.71 -2.94
C GLY A 105 -3.74 -14.34 -1.56
N ASP A 106 -2.45 -14.52 -1.39
CA ASP A 106 -1.76 -14.26 -0.15
C ASP A 106 -1.44 -12.76 -0.02
N THR A 107 -2.02 -12.13 1.00
CA THR A 107 -1.87 -10.70 1.23
C THR A 107 -0.41 -10.28 1.40
N GLU A 108 0.36 -11.05 2.17
CA GLU A 108 1.78 -10.74 2.40
C GLU A 108 2.59 -10.80 1.10
N ALA A 109 2.31 -11.81 0.27
CA ALA A 109 3.00 -11.95 -1.01
C ALA A 109 2.69 -10.79 -1.95
N ILE A 110 1.43 -10.38 -2.02
CA ILE A 110 1.01 -9.26 -2.86
C ILE A 110 1.64 -7.95 -2.37
N ILE A 111 1.65 -7.72 -1.05
CA ILE A 111 2.31 -6.54 -0.47
C ILE A 111 3.80 -6.52 -0.83
N GLU A 112 4.47 -7.67 -0.76
CA GLU A 112 5.89 -7.76 -1.07
C GLU A 112 6.16 -7.41 -2.54
N ILE A 113 5.30 -7.86 -3.44
CA ILE A 113 5.39 -7.51 -4.86
C ILE A 113 5.20 -5.99 -5.05
N ALA A 114 4.17 -5.42 -4.41
CA ALA A 114 3.91 -3.98 -4.49
C ALA A 114 5.09 -3.17 -3.94
N LYS A 115 5.69 -3.63 -2.85
CA LYS A 115 6.87 -2.98 -2.27
C LYS A 115 8.04 -3.03 -3.24
N GLN A 116 8.32 -4.18 -3.82
CA GLN A 116 9.43 -4.34 -4.75
C GLN A 116 9.23 -3.51 -6.02
N GLU A 117 8.02 -3.48 -6.55
CA GLU A 117 7.69 -2.65 -7.71
C GLU A 117 7.81 -1.15 -7.37
N SER A 118 7.46 -0.75 -6.15
CA SER A 118 7.66 0.62 -5.68
C SER A 118 9.14 0.99 -5.64
N ILE A 119 9.99 0.09 -5.13
CA ILE A 119 11.43 0.29 -5.12
C ILE A 119 11.98 0.43 -6.55
N ASN A 120 11.53 -0.43 -7.46
CA ASN A 120 11.94 -0.37 -8.86
C ASN A 120 11.56 0.98 -9.49
N SER A 121 10.34 1.44 -9.20
CA SER A 121 9.87 2.74 -9.69
C SER A 121 10.71 3.90 -9.15
N ILE A 122 11.07 3.85 -7.87
CA ILE A 122 11.92 4.87 -7.23
C ILE A 122 13.29 4.90 -7.91
N ARG A 123 13.88 3.74 -8.22
CA ARG A 123 15.15 3.68 -8.94
C ARG A 123 15.07 4.34 -10.31
N ASP A 124 13.95 4.15 -11.01
CA ASP A 124 13.75 4.72 -12.34
C ASP A 124 13.53 6.23 -12.32
N MET A 125 13.20 6.79 -11.16
CA MET A 125 13.01 8.23 -10.97
C MET A 125 14.32 9.00 -10.82
N SER A 126 15.41 8.33 -10.50
CA SER A 126 16.70 8.98 -10.26
C SER A 126 17.64 9.00 -11.44
#